data_73f1fe459ebf427687abfe62ddc26367
#
_entry.id   73f1fe459ebf427687abfe62ddc26367
#
_cell.length_a   1.000
_cell.length_b   1.000
_cell.length_c   1.000
_cell.angle_alpha   90.00
_cell.angle_beta   90.00
_cell.angle_gamma   90.00
#
_symmetry.space_group_name_H-M   'P 1'
#
loop_
_entity.id
_entity.type
_entity.pdbx_description
1 polymer ?
#
loop_
_entity_poly.entity_id
_entity_poly.type
_entity_poly.pdbx_seq_one_letter_code
_entity_poly.pdbx_strand_id
1 'polypeptide(L)'
;MGRFEKFLDYIFEVEGGYTNDENDRGGATNFGITEEEAREFGYIGDMRNLTKDFAENIYLKKYYLGNKLDKIIDDRVALSVFDWAVNSGGRGIKKAQIVANKFGANLVIDGIVGNKTLEAINGINPEAFLKEYHELQRTFYKNLAAKDNTQEDFLKGWLNRVEIKEKYIEKVM
;
A
#
# COMPACT_ATOMS: atom_id res chain seq x y z
N MET A 1 -13.95 -12.47 -10.98
CA MET A 1 -12.83 -11.53 -10.65
C MET A 1 -12.08 -12.11 -9.47
N GLY A 2 -10.81 -12.38 -9.64
CA GLY A 2 -9.96 -12.90 -8.60
C GLY A 2 -9.63 -11.82 -7.53
N ARG A 3 -9.09 -12.25 -6.40
CA ARG A 3 -8.74 -11.36 -5.30
C ARG A 3 -7.76 -10.26 -5.70
N PHE A 4 -6.67 -10.63 -6.39
CA PHE A 4 -5.65 -9.67 -6.83
C PHE A 4 -6.18 -8.70 -7.89
N GLU A 5 -7.07 -9.13 -8.76
CA GLU A 5 -7.73 -8.27 -9.74
C GLU A 5 -8.54 -7.15 -9.07
N LYS A 6 -9.25 -7.44 -7.97
CA LYS A 6 -9.94 -6.42 -7.17
C LYS A 6 -8.94 -5.40 -6.57
N PHE A 7 -7.75 -5.87 -6.17
CA PHE A 7 -6.70 -4.99 -5.63
C PHE A 7 -6.15 -4.07 -6.71
N LEU A 8 -5.97 -4.58 -7.93
CA LEU A 8 -5.55 -3.78 -9.08
C LEU A 8 -6.60 -2.74 -9.46
N ASP A 9 -7.88 -3.10 -9.49
CA ASP A 9 -8.96 -2.16 -9.78
C ASP A 9 -8.93 -0.99 -8.80
N TYR A 10 -8.79 -1.27 -7.50
CA TYR A 10 -8.64 -0.23 -6.49
C TYR A 10 -7.39 0.63 -6.71
N ILE A 11 -6.22 0.01 -6.91
CA ILE A 11 -4.96 0.74 -7.09
C ILE A 11 -5.04 1.67 -8.32
N PHE A 12 -5.55 1.20 -9.44
CA PHE A 12 -5.67 2.03 -10.64
C PHE A 12 -6.74 3.12 -10.52
N GLU A 13 -7.70 2.97 -9.61
CA GLU A 13 -8.65 4.06 -9.29
C GLU A 13 -7.97 5.18 -8.48
N VAL A 14 -7.06 4.84 -7.56
CA VAL A 14 -6.40 5.82 -6.68
C VAL A 14 -5.06 6.33 -7.19
N GLU A 15 -4.37 5.58 -8.03
CA GLU A 15 -3.12 6.00 -8.68
C GLU A 15 -3.43 6.73 -9.99
N GLY A 16 -2.76 7.87 -10.20
CA GLY A 16 -2.91 8.66 -11.42
C GLY A 16 -2.25 8.03 -12.66
N GLY A 17 -2.48 8.67 -13.82
CA GLY A 17 -1.78 8.37 -15.05
C GLY A 17 -0.30 8.82 -15.03
N TYR A 18 0.24 9.05 -16.22
CA TYR A 18 1.62 9.53 -16.37
C TYR A 18 1.80 10.93 -15.73
N THR A 19 2.81 11.07 -14.91
CA THR A 19 3.29 12.34 -14.37
C THR A 19 4.82 12.41 -14.49
N ASN A 20 5.32 13.60 -14.74
CA ASN A 20 6.75 13.88 -14.72
C ASN A 20 6.94 15.25 -14.07
N ASP A 21 7.14 15.25 -12.78
CA ASP A 21 7.47 16.45 -12.03
C ASP A 21 9.00 16.50 -11.86
N GLU A 22 9.62 17.53 -12.43
CA GLU A 22 11.07 17.72 -12.36
C GLU A 22 11.59 17.90 -10.93
N ASN A 23 10.70 18.21 -9.98
CA ASN A 23 11.02 18.34 -8.55
C ASN A 23 10.83 17.02 -7.79
N ASP A 24 10.24 15.99 -8.42
CA ASP A 24 10.08 14.68 -7.79
C ASP A 24 11.37 13.85 -7.96
N ARG A 25 11.97 13.48 -6.84
CA ARG A 25 13.19 12.65 -6.82
C ARG A 25 12.99 11.26 -7.39
N GLY A 26 11.75 10.81 -7.54
CA GLY A 26 11.38 9.52 -8.12
C GLY A 26 11.38 9.50 -9.65
N GLY A 27 11.55 10.66 -10.32
CA GLY A 27 11.45 10.79 -11.77
C GLY A 27 10.03 10.63 -12.28
N ALA A 28 9.91 10.28 -13.57
CA ALA A 28 8.61 10.05 -14.19
C ALA A 28 7.87 8.87 -13.55
N THR A 29 6.56 8.99 -13.39
CA THR A 29 5.68 7.92 -12.92
C THR A 29 4.61 7.62 -13.96
N ASN A 30 4.20 6.36 -14.06
CA ASN A 30 3.05 5.96 -14.84
C ASN A 30 2.36 4.76 -14.16
N PHE A 31 1.04 4.77 -14.10
CA PHE A 31 0.27 3.78 -13.34
C PHE A 31 0.70 3.65 -11.86
N GLY A 32 1.22 4.73 -11.25
CA GLY A 32 1.74 4.70 -9.88
C GLY A 32 3.13 4.03 -9.73
N ILE A 33 3.74 3.59 -10.84
CA ILE A 33 5.09 2.99 -10.85
C ILE A 33 6.10 4.08 -11.19
N THR A 34 7.12 4.23 -10.35
CA THR A 34 8.23 5.15 -10.61
C THR A 34 9.17 4.60 -11.68
N GLU A 35 9.92 5.49 -12.33
CA GLU A 35 10.93 5.07 -13.30
C GLU A 35 11.97 4.14 -12.67
N GLU A 36 12.41 4.45 -11.45
CA GLU A 36 13.35 3.59 -10.71
C GLU A 36 12.81 2.17 -10.55
N GLU A 37 11.56 2.01 -10.10
CA GLU A 37 10.93 0.70 -9.98
C GLU A 37 10.79 -0.03 -11.30
N ALA A 38 10.39 0.69 -12.36
CA ALA A 38 10.28 0.10 -13.69
C ALA A 38 11.63 -0.43 -14.18
N ARG A 39 12.72 0.33 -13.95
CA ARG A 39 14.09 -0.10 -14.28
C ARG A 39 14.55 -1.31 -13.48
N GLU A 40 14.24 -1.37 -12.18
CA GLU A 40 14.52 -2.56 -11.34
C GLU A 40 13.88 -3.83 -11.91
N PHE A 41 12.70 -3.71 -12.54
CA PHE A 41 11.99 -4.83 -13.18
C PHE A 41 12.35 -5.04 -14.65
N GLY A 42 13.40 -4.34 -15.16
CA GLY A 42 13.93 -4.54 -16.50
C GLY A 42 13.24 -3.73 -17.61
N TYR A 43 12.41 -2.76 -17.26
CA TYR A 43 11.84 -1.85 -18.25
C TYR A 43 12.89 -0.87 -18.75
N ILE A 44 13.08 -0.80 -20.08
CA ILE A 44 14.08 0.06 -20.72
C ILE A 44 13.45 1.16 -21.59
N GLY A 45 12.12 1.16 -21.73
CA GLY A 45 11.38 2.11 -22.57
C GLY A 45 11.17 3.47 -21.89
N ASP A 46 10.52 4.37 -22.64
CA ASP A 46 10.01 5.63 -22.11
C ASP A 46 8.83 5.37 -21.18
N MET A 47 8.81 6.01 -20.00
CA MET A 47 7.76 5.81 -19.00
C MET A 47 6.35 6.15 -19.52
N ARG A 48 6.23 7.03 -20.52
CA ARG A 48 4.95 7.32 -21.19
C ARG A 48 4.35 6.10 -21.88
N ASN A 49 5.20 5.15 -22.29
CA ASN A 49 4.83 3.92 -22.98
C ASN A 49 4.78 2.70 -22.03
N LEU A 50 4.95 2.89 -20.73
CA LEU A 50 4.78 1.80 -19.76
C LEU A 50 3.37 1.22 -19.91
N THR A 51 3.28 -0.10 -20.13
CA THR A 51 1.99 -0.75 -20.29
C THR A 51 1.34 -1.06 -18.93
N LYS A 52 0.02 -1.11 -18.91
CA LYS A 52 -0.72 -1.53 -17.73
C LYS A 52 -0.28 -2.91 -17.25
N ASP A 53 -0.12 -3.87 -18.17
CA ASP A 53 0.31 -5.24 -17.85
C ASP A 53 1.68 -5.27 -17.17
N PHE A 54 2.60 -4.37 -17.57
CA PHE A 54 3.91 -4.27 -16.93
C PHE A 54 3.78 -3.75 -15.48
N ALA A 55 2.96 -2.72 -15.27
CA ALA A 55 2.67 -2.20 -13.94
C ALA A 55 2.00 -3.27 -13.05
N GLU A 56 1.03 -4.02 -13.58
CA GLU A 56 0.36 -5.13 -12.87
C GLU A 56 1.36 -6.20 -12.42
N ASN A 57 2.34 -6.54 -13.27
CA ASN A 57 3.39 -7.50 -12.92
C ASN A 57 4.27 -7.00 -11.77
N ILE A 58 4.58 -5.70 -11.70
CA ILE A 58 5.31 -5.10 -10.57
C ILE A 58 4.46 -5.19 -9.30
N TYR A 59 3.19 -4.78 -9.35
CA TYR A 59 2.27 -4.87 -8.23
C TYR A 59 2.12 -6.30 -7.71
N LEU A 60 2.01 -7.27 -8.61
CA LEU A 60 1.94 -8.68 -8.24
C LEU A 60 3.21 -9.15 -7.55
N LYS A 61 4.37 -8.96 -8.17
CA LYS A 61 5.63 -9.56 -7.71
C LYS A 61 6.22 -8.84 -6.50
N LYS A 62 6.25 -7.51 -6.53
CA LYS A 62 6.90 -6.72 -5.47
C LYS A 62 6.00 -6.57 -4.25
N TYR A 63 4.78 -6.15 -4.46
CA TYR A 63 3.90 -5.72 -3.36
C TYR A 63 2.99 -6.83 -2.86
N TYR A 64 2.40 -7.64 -3.74
CA TYR A 64 1.44 -8.66 -3.33
C TYR A 64 2.12 -9.96 -2.90
N LEU A 65 2.82 -10.64 -3.80
CA LEU A 65 3.51 -11.91 -3.50
C LEU A 65 4.79 -11.68 -2.70
N GLY A 66 5.54 -10.62 -2.98
CA GLY A 66 6.77 -10.27 -2.26
C GLY A 66 6.53 -10.02 -0.77
N ASN A 67 5.35 -9.49 -0.41
CA ASN A 67 4.91 -9.33 0.97
C ASN A 67 3.97 -10.46 1.44
N LYS A 68 3.85 -11.55 0.71
CA LYS A 68 2.99 -12.71 1.05
C LYS A 68 1.55 -12.34 1.40
N LEU A 69 1.01 -11.31 0.77
CA LEU A 69 -0.35 -10.82 1.05
C LEU A 69 -1.42 -11.80 0.55
N ASP A 70 -1.05 -12.70 -0.36
CA ASP A 70 -1.83 -13.85 -0.78
C ASP A 70 -2.14 -14.83 0.36
N LYS A 71 -1.39 -14.77 1.47
CA LYS A 71 -1.55 -15.61 2.67
C LYS A 71 -2.36 -14.93 3.80
N ILE A 72 -2.69 -13.66 3.68
CA ILE A 72 -3.63 -13.03 4.60
C ILE A 72 -5.04 -13.51 4.26
N ILE A 73 -5.78 -14.01 5.24
CA ILE A 73 -7.06 -14.69 5.02
C ILE A 73 -8.16 -13.70 4.62
N ASP A 74 -8.30 -12.59 5.34
CA ASP A 74 -9.32 -11.59 5.06
C ASP A 74 -8.88 -10.65 3.93
N ASP A 75 -9.69 -10.56 2.87
CA ASP A 75 -9.39 -9.76 1.68
C ASP A 75 -9.29 -8.26 1.98
N ARG A 76 -10.08 -7.77 2.92
CA ARG A 76 -10.11 -6.35 3.33
C ARG A 76 -8.81 -5.96 4.04
N VAL A 77 -8.33 -6.84 4.93
CA VAL A 77 -7.05 -6.68 5.63
C VAL A 77 -5.90 -6.72 4.63
N ALA A 78 -5.92 -7.71 3.72
CA ALA A 78 -4.88 -7.85 2.70
C ALA A 78 -4.83 -6.63 1.77
N LEU A 79 -5.98 -6.11 1.31
CA LEU A 79 -6.04 -4.89 0.49
C LEU A 79 -5.50 -3.68 1.26
N SER A 80 -5.86 -3.53 2.53
CA SER A 80 -5.42 -2.39 3.33
C SER A 80 -3.91 -2.38 3.53
N VAL A 81 -3.31 -3.55 3.76
CA VAL A 81 -1.85 -3.69 3.89
C VAL A 81 -1.17 -3.49 2.53
N PHE A 82 -1.74 -4.02 1.45
CA PHE A 82 -1.26 -3.83 0.09
C PHE A 82 -1.21 -2.35 -0.30
N ASP A 83 -2.32 -1.63 -0.13
CA ASP A 83 -2.42 -0.19 -0.43
C ASP A 83 -1.34 0.62 0.29
N TRP A 84 -1.18 0.40 1.60
CA TRP A 84 -0.18 1.19 2.33
C TRP A 84 1.25 0.75 2.02
N ALA A 85 1.49 -0.51 1.68
CA ALA A 85 2.79 -0.98 1.20
C ALA A 85 3.15 -0.35 -0.18
N VAL A 86 2.18 -0.24 -1.08
CA VAL A 86 2.36 0.46 -2.37
C VAL A 86 2.68 1.94 -2.14
N ASN A 87 1.93 2.61 -1.29
CA ASN A 87 2.07 4.05 -1.03
C ASN A 87 3.33 4.42 -0.23
N SER A 88 3.82 3.55 0.65
CA SER A 88 4.89 3.88 1.59
C SER A 88 6.01 2.83 1.70
N GLY A 89 6.03 1.85 0.81
CA GLY A 89 7.00 0.74 0.85
C GLY A 89 6.87 -0.09 2.13
N GLY A 90 7.99 -0.54 2.68
CA GLY A 90 8.02 -1.38 3.89
C GLY A 90 7.40 -0.76 5.15
N ARG A 91 7.10 0.53 5.14
CA ARG A 91 6.45 1.20 6.28
C ARG A 91 5.04 0.64 6.51
N GLY A 92 4.27 0.35 5.45
CA GLY A 92 2.94 -0.25 5.58
C GLY A 92 3.00 -1.59 6.30
N ILE A 93 3.97 -2.44 5.98
CA ILE A 93 4.18 -3.73 6.66
C ILE A 93 4.58 -3.54 8.13
N LYS A 94 5.52 -2.63 8.43
CA LYS A 94 5.90 -2.31 9.82
C LYS A 94 4.69 -1.86 10.64
N LYS A 95 3.78 -1.08 10.04
CA LYS A 95 2.56 -0.63 10.71
C LYS A 95 1.59 -1.78 10.97
N ALA A 96 1.48 -2.75 10.07
CA ALA A 96 0.71 -3.97 10.29
C ALA A 96 1.27 -4.79 11.47
N GLN A 97 2.60 -4.90 11.58
CA GLN A 97 3.26 -5.55 12.72
C GLN A 97 3.03 -4.80 14.04
N ILE A 98 3.04 -3.46 14.01
CA ILE A 98 2.70 -2.62 15.19
C ILE A 98 1.27 -2.89 15.64
N VAL A 99 0.31 -2.92 14.71
CA VAL A 99 -1.09 -3.23 15.04
C VAL A 99 -1.20 -4.64 15.61
N ALA A 100 -0.57 -5.64 15.00
CA ALA A 100 -0.58 -7.00 15.52
C ALA A 100 -0.02 -7.08 16.95
N ASN A 101 1.06 -6.35 17.25
CA ASN A 101 1.63 -6.27 18.60
C ASN A 101 0.67 -5.59 19.60
N LYS A 102 -0.12 -4.61 19.15
CA LYS A 102 -1.17 -4.00 19.99
C LYS A 102 -2.24 -5.00 20.41
N PHE A 103 -2.48 -6.02 19.60
CA PHE A 103 -3.39 -7.14 19.91
C PHE A 103 -2.69 -8.31 20.61
N GLY A 104 -1.48 -8.11 21.12
CA GLY A 104 -0.78 -9.09 21.97
C GLY A 104 0.22 -9.99 21.25
N ALA A 105 0.46 -9.78 19.94
CA ALA A 105 1.58 -10.43 19.27
C ALA A 105 2.92 -9.88 19.78
N ASN A 106 3.98 -10.66 19.63
CA ASN A 106 5.32 -10.24 20.00
C ASN A 106 6.24 -10.34 18.78
N LEU A 107 5.93 -9.51 17.77
CA LEU A 107 6.65 -9.46 16.49
C LEU A 107 7.81 -8.48 16.55
N VAL A 108 8.90 -8.81 15.88
CA VAL A 108 9.92 -7.84 15.49
C VAL A 108 9.33 -6.94 14.41
N ILE A 109 9.45 -5.61 14.58
CA ILE A 109 8.93 -4.63 13.61
C ILE A 109 10.01 -4.37 12.56
N ASP A 110 10.21 -5.32 11.66
CA ASP A 110 11.25 -5.29 10.62
C ASP A 110 10.73 -4.95 9.22
N GLY A 111 9.41 -5.03 9.02
CA GLY A 111 8.78 -4.83 7.71
C GLY A 111 8.82 -6.08 6.82
N ILE A 112 9.08 -7.25 7.40
CA ILE A 112 9.14 -8.54 6.69
C ILE A 112 7.95 -9.41 7.12
N VAL A 113 7.16 -9.85 6.14
CA VAL A 113 6.03 -10.75 6.40
C VAL A 113 6.54 -12.19 6.48
N GLY A 114 6.85 -12.64 7.71
CA GLY A 114 7.16 -14.02 8.02
C GLY A 114 5.93 -14.80 8.50
N ASN A 115 6.09 -16.09 8.81
CA ASN A 115 4.98 -16.93 9.30
C ASN A 115 4.37 -16.38 10.59
N LYS A 116 5.19 -15.89 11.53
CA LYS A 116 4.70 -15.28 12.78
C LYS A 116 3.85 -14.04 12.52
N THR A 117 4.24 -13.20 11.55
CA THR A 117 3.46 -12.02 11.15
C THR A 117 2.12 -12.43 10.56
N LEU A 118 2.10 -13.46 9.69
CA LEU A 118 0.87 -14.00 9.09
C LEU A 118 -0.07 -14.59 10.15
N GLU A 119 0.45 -15.43 11.04
CA GLU A 119 -0.34 -16.01 12.13
C GLU A 119 -0.95 -14.93 13.02
N ALA A 120 -0.17 -13.91 13.38
CA ALA A 120 -0.64 -12.81 14.21
C ALA A 120 -1.76 -12.01 13.52
N ILE A 121 -1.56 -11.59 12.27
CA ILE A 121 -2.56 -10.81 11.52
C ILE A 121 -3.82 -11.64 11.28
N ASN A 122 -3.69 -12.90 10.86
CA ASN A 122 -4.81 -13.79 10.58
C ASN A 122 -5.58 -14.21 11.85
N GLY A 123 -4.96 -14.12 13.02
CA GLY A 123 -5.59 -14.41 14.32
C GLY A 123 -6.39 -13.25 14.94
N ILE A 124 -6.28 -12.04 14.38
CA ILE A 124 -7.01 -10.87 14.86
C ILE A 124 -8.35 -10.76 14.15
N ASN A 125 -9.39 -10.33 14.88
CA ASN A 125 -10.65 -9.99 14.24
C ASN A 125 -10.41 -8.93 13.14
N PRO A 126 -10.82 -9.18 11.88
CA PRO A 126 -10.51 -8.30 10.76
C PRO A 126 -10.97 -6.86 10.94
N GLU A 127 -12.17 -6.66 11.47
CA GLU A 127 -12.72 -5.31 11.69
C GLU A 127 -11.94 -4.54 12.76
N ALA A 128 -11.54 -5.23 13.83
CA ALA A 128 -10.69 -4.65 14.86
C ALA A 128 -9.30 -4.27 14.30
N PHE A 129 -8.70 -5.14 13.47
CA PHE A 129 -7.45 -4.85 12.80
C PHE A 129 -7.57 -3.64 11.87
N LEU A 130 -8.57 -3.62 11.00
CA LEU A 130 -8.80 -2.54 10.04
C LEU A 130 -8.99 -1.19 10.72
N LYS A 131 -9.80 -1.14 11.79
CA LYS A 131 -10.01 0.08 12.57
C LYS A 131 -8.69 0.65 13.09
N GLU A 132 -7.88 -0.17 13.73
CA GLU A 132 -6.59 0.26 14.29
C GLU A 132 -5.57 0.62 13.18
N TYR A 133 -5.56 -0.15 12.10
CA TYR A 133 -4.63 0.06 11.00
C TYR A 133 -4.92 1.35 10.23
N HIS A 134 -6.19 1.62 9.91
CA HIS A 134 -6.59 2.85 9.23
C HIS A 134 -6.40 4.09 10.12
N GLU A 135 -6.69 3.99 11.42
CA GLU A 135 -6.45 5.10 12.36
C GLU A 135 -4.96 5.39 12.54
N LEU A 136 -4.14 4.35 12.58
CA LEU A 136 -2.68 4.50 12.59
C LEU A 136 -2.18 5.16 11.31
N GLN A 137 -2.78 4.84 10.15
CA GLN A 137 -2.45 5.47 8.87
C GLN A 137 -2.81 6.97 8.86
N ARG A 138 -3.99 7.34 9.33
CA ARG A 138 -4.40 8.75 9.47
C ARG A 138 -3.48 9.53 10.40
N THR A 139 -3.17 8.94 11.55
CA THR A 139 -2.25 9.55 12.54
C THR A 139 -0.87 9.74 11.96
N PHE A 140 -0.36 8.76 11.20
CA PHE A 140 0.93 8.86 10.52
C PHE A 140 0.98 10.05 9.57
N TYR A 141 -0.04 10.22 8.71
CA TYR A 141 -0.08 11.33 7.76
C TYR A 141 -0.23 12.69 8.44
N LYS A 142 -1.06 12.80 9.47
CA LYS A 142 -1.19 14.02 10.28
C LYS A 142 0.13 14.41 10.93
N ASN A 143 0.85 13.45 11.50
CA ASN A 143 2.15 13.69 12.11
C ASN A 143 3.22 14.07 11.08
N LEU A 144 3.15 13.53 9.87
CA LEU A 144 4.07 13.87 8.79
C LEU A 144 3.88 15.33 8.36
N ALA A 145 2.63 15.76 8.14
CA ALA A 145 2.29 17.14 7.80
C ALA A 145 2.64 18.13 8.93
N ALA A 146 2.43 17.75 10.19
CA ALA A 146 2.78 18.60 11.34
C ALA A 146 4.29 18.82 11.52
N LYS A 147 5.12 17.89 11.03
CA LYS A 147 6.59 18.02 11.11
C LYS A 147 7.19 18.81 9.96
N ASP A 148 6.51 18.85 8.84
CA ASP A 148 6.97 19.50 7.62
C ASP A 148 5.80 20.21 6.95
N ASN A 149 5.75 21.54 7.10
CA ASN A 149 4.67 22.37 6.54
C ASN A 149 4.56 22.25 5.01
N THR A 150 5.61 21.84 4.31
CA THR A 150 5.57 21.60 2.87
C THR A 150 4.71 20.39 2.51
N GLN A 151 4.42 19.50 3.47
CA GLN A 151 3.60 18.31 3.31
C GLN A 151 2.11 18.56 3.63
N GLU A 152 1.75 19.75 4.12
CA GLU A 152 0.36 20.06 4.50
C GLU A 152 -0.58 20.01 3.30
N ASP A 153 -0.13 20.45 2.13
CA ASP A 153 -0.90 20.39 0.88
C ASP A 153 -1.25 18.97 0.46
N PHE A 154 -0.42 17.99 0.81
CA PHE A 154 -0.64 16.57 0.50
C PHE A 154 -1.52 15.86 1.52
N LEU A 155 -1.67 16.39 2.73
CA LEU A 155 -2.41 15.74 3.82
C LEU A 155 -3.85 15.39 3.41
N LYS A 156 -4.53 16.32 2.77
CA LYS A 156 -5.91 16.11 2.30
C LYS A 156 -6.00 14.93 1.34
N GLY A 157 -5.05 14.81 0.40
CA GLY A 157 -4.98 13.71 -0.55
C GLY A 157 -4.74 12.37 0.16
N TRP A 158 -3.83 12.32 1.12
CA TRP A 158 -3.53 11.12 1.89
C TRP A 158 -4.72 10.64 2.74
N LEU A 159 -5.41 11.57 3.42
CA LEU A 159 -6.60 11.22 4.20
C LEU A 159 -7.76 10.76 3.30
N ASN A 160 -7.92 11.40 2.14
CA ASN A 160 -8.91 11.01 1.15
C ASN A 160 -8.63 9.59 0.60
N ARG A 161 -7.36 9.21 0.40
CA ARG A 161 -6.99 7.85 -0.02
C ARG A 161 -7.47 6.80 1.00
N VAL A 162 -7.31 7.06 2.30
CA VAL A 162 -7.81 6.16 3.35
C VAL A 162 -9.33 6.02 3.27
N GLU A 163 -10.05 7.13 3.09
CA GLU A 163 -11.51 7.14 2.97
C GLU A 163 -12.00 6.40 1.71
N ILE A 164 -11.35 6.60 0.58
CA ILE A 164 -11.66 5.88 -0.67
C ILE A 164 -11.49 4.37 -0.46
N LYS A 165 -10.40 3.95 0.20
CA LYS A 165 -10.15 2.56 0.53
C LYS A 165 -11.25 1.97 1.40
N GLU A 166 -11.65 2.65 2.45
CA GLU A 166 -12.74 2.20 3.32
C GLU A 166 -14.04 2.02 2.55
N LYS A 167 -14.42 2.99 1.73
CA LYS A 167 -15.61 2.91 0.87
C LYS A 167 -15.51 1.77 -0.16
N TYR A 168 -14.32 1.55 -0.73
CA TYR A 168 -14.12 0.45 -1.66
C TYR A 168 -14.30 -0.91 -0.97
N ILE A 169 -13.71 -1.08 0.22
CA ILE A 169 -13.86 -2.28 1.05
C ILE A 169 -15.34 -2.56 1.34
N GLU A 170 -16.08 -1.57 1.79
CA GLU A 170 -17.51 -1.71 2.10
C GLU A 170 -18.36 -2.10 0.87
N LYS A 171 -17.96 -1.62 -0.32
CA LYS A 171 -18.73 -1.85 -1.55
C LYS A 171 -18.42 -3.17 -2.24
N VAL A 172 -17.17 -3.63 -2.18
CA VAL A 172 -16.65 -4.68 -3.08
C VAL A 172 -16.24 -5.95 -2.33
N MET A 173 -16.00 -5.86 -1.02
CA MET A 173 -15.48 -6.94 -0.19
C MET A 173 -16.37 -7.27 1.01
#